data_084441c6773a69ec6227b0e51305d0cd
#
_entry.id   084441c6773a69ec6227b0e51305d0cd
#
_cell.length_a   1.000
_cell.length_b   1.000
_cell.length_c   1.000
_cell.angle_alpha   90.00
_cell.angle_beta   90.00
_cell.angle_gamma   90.00
#
_symmetry.space_group_name_H-M   'P 1'
#
loop_
_entity.id
_entity.type
_entity.pdbx_description
1 polymer ?
#
loop_
_entity_poly.entity_id
_entity_poly.type
_entity_poly.pdbx_seq_one_letter_code
_entity_poly.pdbx_strand_id
1 'polypeptide(L)'
;MTEQEKQRPTDGRTGGEIHTENGEPKKKIGKVWLVGAGPGDVGLLTLKGARVLEQAEVVVYDSLVGDGVLAKIPQGIRTINVGKRAGHHTMPQEQINQVLLEEAEAGRRVVRLKGGDPFLFGRGGEELELLAEHKIPFEIVPGITSAIAVPAYNGIPVTHRDFCSSVHIITGHQRKGEPLNIDFDALVRIK
;
A
#
# COMPACT_ATOMS: atom_id res chain seq x y z
N MET A 1 1.27 31.17 49.50
CA MET A 1 1.39 31.25 48.02
C MET A 1 2.75 30.66 47.70
N THR A 2 2.75 29.39 47.35
CA THR A 2 3.97 28.64 47.00
C THR A 2 3.70 27.88 45.72
N GLU A 3 4.34 28.32 44.63
CA GLU A 3 4.38 27.66 43.34
C GLU A 3 5.15 26.35 43.49
N GLN A 4 4.52 25.25 43.12
CA GLN A 4 5.18 23.98 42.91
C GLN A 4 5.22 23.68 41.39
N GLU A 5 6.35 23.97 40.77
CA GLU A 5 6.72 23.53 39.43
C GLU A 5 6.82 22.01 39.43
N LYS A 6 5.90 21.31 38.73
CA LYS A 6 6.02 19.88 38.44
C LYS A 6 6.94 19.69 37.22
N GLN A 7 8.18 19.34 37.48
CA GLN A 7 9.10 18.81 36.48
C GLN A 7 8.55 17.49 35.92
N ARG A 8 8.37 17.42 34.59
CA ARG A 8 8.12 16.16 33.86
C ARG A 8 9.45 15.43 33.71
N PRO A 9 9.52 14.11 33.93
CA PRO A 9 10.71 13.32 33.62
C PRO A 9 10.92 13.26 32.10
N THR A 10 12.08 13.59 31.62
CA THR A 10 12.55 13.34 30.27
C THR A 10 12.91 11.84 30.17
N ASP A 11 12.09 11.06 29.47
CA ASP A 11 12.39 9.65 29.17
C ASP A 11 13.49 9.57 28.10
N GLY A 12 14.73 9.52 28.56
CA GLY A 12 15.90 9.29 27.74
C GLY A 12 16.04 7.81 27.40
N ARG A 13 15.28 7.31 26.43
CA ARG A 13 15.53 5.99 25.85
C ARG A 13 16.66 6.09 24.84
N THR A 14 17.88 5.92 25.32
CA THR A 14 19.03 5.53 24.49
C THR A 14 18.72 4.15 23.90
N GLY A 15 18.73 4.04 22.58
CA GLY A 15 18.55 2.78 21.88
C GLY A 15 19.72 1.84 22.18
N GLY A 16 19.50 0.93 23.11
CA GLY A 16 20.45 -0.17 23.38
C GLY A 16 20.48 -1.10 22.17
N GLU A 17 21.67 -1.38 21.67
CA GLU A 17 21.88 -2.42 20.67
C GLU A 17 21.54 -3.77 21.29
N ILE A 18 20.55 -4.45 20.71
CA ILE A 18 20.15 -5.80 21.14
C ILE A 18 21.08 -6.80 20.46
N HIS A 19 21.97 -7.41 21.22
CA HIS A 19 22.88 -8.47 20.75
C HIS A 19 22.20 -9.85 20.80
N THR A 20 22.62 -10.77 19.93
CA THR A 20 22.28 -12.21 20.03
C THR A 20 23.08 -12.84 21.16
N GLU A 21 22.68 -14.01 21.67
CA GLU A 21 23.42 -14.78 22.70
C GLU A 21 24.88 -15.08 22.30
N ASN A 22 25.23 -14.99 21.02
CA ASN A 22 26.57 -15.19 20.46
C ASN A 22 27.33 -13.88 20.17
N GLY A 23 26.83 -12.72 20.62
CA GLY A 23 27.54 -11.44 20.47
C GLY A 23 27.50 -10.83 19.04
N GLU A 24 26.83 -11.46 18.07
CA GLU A 24 26.67 -10.89 16.74
C GLU A 24 25.56 -9.84 16.75
N PRO A 25 25.72 -8.70 16.03
CA PRO A 25 24.66 -7.71 15.92
C PRO A 25 23.45 -8.35 15.22
N LYS A 26 22.28 -8.32 15.86
CA LYS A 26 21.04 -8.75 15.20
C LYS A 26 20.88 -7.97 13.91
N LYS A 27 20.80 -8.68 12.77
CA LYS A 27 20.51 -8.08 11.47
C LYS A 27 19.22 -7.27 11.60
N LYS A 28 19.29 -5.96 11.40
CA LYS A 28 18.12 -5.08 11.43
C LYS A 28 17.20 -5.47 10.29
N ILE A 29 16.04 -6.05 10.60
CA ILE A 29 15.00 -6.33 9.62
C ILE A 29 14.20 -5.06 9.41
N GLY A 30 13.93 -4.72 8.15
CA GLY A 30 13.10 -3.59 7.76
C GLY A 30 11.60 -3.84 7.95
N LYS A 31 10.80 -2.96 7.40
CA LYS A 31 9.33 -3.08 7.40
C LYS A 31 8.79 -2.68 6.04
N VAL A 32 7.72 -3.34 5.61
CA VAL A 32 7.01 -3.04 4.36
C VAL A 32 5.64 -2.43 4.69
N TRP A 33 5.31 -1.32 4.03
CA TRP A 33 3.97 -0.76 4.01
C TRP A 33 3.38 -0.90 2.62
N LEU A 34 2.22 -1.58 2.51
CA LEU A 34 1.39 -1.55 1.31
C LEU A 34 0.46 -0.35 1.42
N VAL A 35 0.67 0.66 0.59
CA VAL A 35 -0.03 1.94 0.67
C VAL A 35 -0.88 2.15 -0.57
N GLY A 36 -2.17 2.38 -0.38
CA GLY A 36 -3.08 2.81 -1.45
C GLY A 36 -2.83 4.27 -1.82
N ALA A 37 -2.49 4.49 -3.07
CA ALA A 37 -2.24 5.82 -3.64
C ALA A 37 -3.52 6.57 -4.02
N GLY A 38 -4.68 5.90 -3.93
CA GLY A 38 -5.93 6.46 -4.44
C GLY A 38 -6.05 6.39 -5.97
N PRO A 39 -7.10 7.01 -6.53
CA PRO A 39 -7.45 6.89 -7.95
C PRO A 39 -6.68 7.84 -8.88
N GLY A 40 -5.69 8.56 -8.40
CA GLY A 40 -4.87 9.51 -9.16
C GLY A 40 -4.87 10.93 -8.62
N ASP A 41 -5.95 11.37 -7.97
CA ASP A 41 -6.00 12.66 -7.28
C ASP A 41 -5.16 12.60 -5.98
N VAL A 42 -4.18 13.47 -5.86
CA VAL A 42 -3.32 13.56 -4.68
C VAL A 42 -4.08 13.94 -3.41
N GLY A 43 -5.20 14.65 -3.54
CA GLY A 43 -6.09 15.00 -2.43
C GLY A 43 -6.78 13.79 -1.80
N LEU A 44 -6.78 12.65 -2.50
CA LEU A 44 -7.34 11.38 -2.01
C LEU A 44 -6.28 10.44 -1.43
N LEU A 45 -5.02 10.86 -1.34
CA LEU A 45 -4.03 10.15 -0.55
C LEU A 45 -4.36 10.31 0.94
N THR A 46 -4.43 9.19 1.66
CA THR A 46 -4.73 9.26 3.10
C THR A 46 -3.61 9.95 3.87
N LEU A 47 -3.95 10.63 4.97
CA LEU A 47 -2.95 11.24 5.86
C LEU A 47 -1.93 10.22 6.38
N LYS A 48 -2.36 8.99 6.63
CA LYS A 48 -1.46 7.91 7.04
C LYS A 48 -0.53 7.52 5.88
N GLY A 49 -1.05 7.40 4.67
CA GLY A 49 -0.25 7.13 3.47
C GLY A 49 0.83 8.18 3.25
N ALA A 50 0.48 9.46 3.36
CA ALA A 50 1.43 10.56 3.23
C ALA A 50 2.55 10.48 4.28
N ARG A 51 2.20 10.28 5.57
CA ARG A 51 3.19 10.16 6.66
C ARG A 51 4.13 8.97 6.48
N VAL A 52 3.62 7.84 6.01
CA VAL A 52 4.42 6.65 5.77
C VAL A 52 5.36 6.88 4.58
N LEU A 53 4.88 7.56 3.55
CA LEU A 53 5.69 7.91 2.37
C LEU A 53 6.87 8.84 2.72
N GLU A 54 6.66 9.81 3.61
CA GLU A 54 7.71 10.71 4.13
C GLU A 54 8.82 9.97 4.88
N GLN A 55 8.52 8.81 5.47
CA GLN A 55 9.46 8.01 6.25
C GLN A 55 10.13 6.89 5.44
N ALA A 56 9.76 6.74 4.17
CA ALA A 56 10.28 5.69 3.31
C ALA A 56 11.79 5.85 3.05
N GLU A 57 12.50 4.74 2.93
CA GLU A 57 13.87 4.67 2.43
C GLU A 57 13.90 4.10 1.00
N VAL A 58 12.86 3.32 0.67
CA VAL A 58 12.62 2.79 -0.67
C VAL A 58 11.13 2.87 -0.99
N VAL A 59 10.80 3.35 -2.19
CA VAL A 59 9.43 3.34 -2.70
C VAL A 59 9.36 2.46 -3.96
N VAL A 60 8.56 1.41 -3.88
CA VAL A 60 8.25 0.50 -5.00
C VAL A 60 6.86 0.84 -5.52
N TYR A 61 6.73 1.21 -6.79
CA TYR A 61 5.45 1.68 -7.34
C TYR A 61 5.19 1.15 -8.76
N ASP A 62 3.92 1.12 -9.14
CA ASP A 62 3.48 0.72 -10.48
C ASP A 62 2.94 1.91 -11.29
N SER A 63 2.56 1.64 -12.54
CA SER A 63 2.09 2.64 -13.51
C SER A 63 0.68 3.20 -13.20
N LEU A 64 -0.03 2.68 -12.20
CA LEU A 64 -1.36 3.16 -11.81
C LEU A 64 -1.30 4.27 -10.77
N VAL A 65 -0.13 4.53 -10.21
CA VAL A 65 0.08 5.62 -9.25
C VAL A 65 0.14 6.94 -10.03
N GLY A 66 -0.72 7.89 -9.69
CA GLY A 66 -0.79 9.20 -10.35
C GLY A 66 0.44 10.06 -10.07
N ASP A 67 0.83 10.88 -11.06
CA ASP A 67 2.01 11.76 -10.99
C ASP A 67 1.98 12.70 -9.77
N GLY A 68 0.79 13.19 -9.39
CA GLY A 68 0.61 14.04 -8.20
C GLY A 68 0.99 13.35 -6.90
N VAL A 69 0.78 12.03 -6.81
CA VAL A 69 1.21 11.23 -5.66
C VAL A 69 2.70 10.90 -5.74
N LEU A 70 3.21 10.56 -6.93
CA LEU A 70 4.64 10.34 -7.14
C LEU A 70 5.48 11.58 -6.77
N ALA A 71 4.97 12.78 -7.07
CA ALA A 71 5.60 14.04 -6.68
C ALA A 71 5.69 14.28 -5.16
N LYS A 72 4.95 13.49 -4.34
CA LYS A 72 5.05 13.51 -2.87
C LYS A 72 6.19 12.65 -2.31
N ILE A 73 6.82 11.83 -3.15
CA ILE A 73 7.99 11.05 -2.71
C ILE A 73 9.12 12.05 -2.40
N PRO A 74 9.71 12.00 -1.19
CA PRO A 74 10.79 12.92 -0.84
C PRO A 74 11.99 12.78 -1.79
N GLN A 75 12.67 13.89 -2.05
CA GLN A 75 13.86 13.88 -2.92
C GLN A 75 14.96 13.01 -2.34
N GLY A 76 15.66 12.28 -3.21
CA GLY A 76 16.77 11.42 -2.82
C GLY A 76 16.34 10.02 -2.34
N ILE A 77 15.04 9.76 -2.20
CA ILE A 77 14.55 8.41 -1.88
C ILE A 77 14.73 7.49 -3.09
N ARG A 78 15.25 6.28 -2.84
CA ARG A 78 15.35 5.25 -3.87
C ARG A 78 13.97 4.82 -4.34
N THR A 79 13.72 4.91 -5.65
CA THR A 79 12.45 4.50 -6.25
C THR A 79 12.65 3.34 -7.20
N ILE A 80 11.71 2.37 -7.19
CA ILE A 80 11.70 1.20 -8.07
C ILE A 80 10.35 1.15 -8.77
N ASN A 81 10.34 1.39 -10.08
CA ASN A 81 9.14 1.28 -10.90
C ASN A 81 8.98 -0.17 -11.38
N VAL A 82 7.94 -0.86 -10.92
CA VAL A 82 7.60 -2.23 -11.29
C VAL A 82 6.47 -2.32 -12.31
N GLY A 83 5.92 -1.17 -12.74
CA GLY A 83 4.90 -1.08 -13.76
C GLY A 83 5.43 -1.29 -15.18
N LYS A 84 4.53 -1.27 -16.15
CA LYS A 84 4.89 -1.33 -17.58
C LYS A 84 5.70 -0.10 -17.96
N ARG A 85 6.87 -0.32 -18.56
CA ARG A 85 7.58 0.72 -19.32
C ARG A 85 7.40 0.47 -20.81
N ALA A 86 7.40 1.53 -21.62
CA ALA A 86 7.36 1.40 -23.08
C ALA A 86 8.51 0.49 -23.54
N GLY A 87 8.17 -0.59 -24.25
CA GLY A 87 9.14 -1.55 -24.77
C GLY A 87 9.59 -2.68 -23.82
N HIS A 88 9.15 -2.69 -22.56
CA HIS A 88 9.49 -3.75 -21.61
C HIS A 88 8.23 -4.45 -21.08
N HIS A 89 8.34 -5.77 -20.82
CA HIS A 89 7.28 -6.53 -20.16
C HIS A 89 7.05 -6.00 -18.73
N THR A 90 5.79 -6.06 -18.26
CA THR A 90 5.49 -5.83 -16.83
C THR A 90 6.30 -6.82 -16.00
N MET A 91 6.91 -6.34 -14.91
CA MET A 91 7.60 -7.23 -13.98
C MET A 91 6.62 -8.31 -13.47
N PRO A 92 6.94 -9.61 -13.55
CA PRO A 92 6.12 -10.67 -12.96
C PRO A 92 5.86 -10.43 -11.47
N GLN A 93 4.72 -10.88 -10.95
CA GLN A 93 4.35 -10.65 -9.55
C GLN A 93 5.38 -11.24 -8.58
N GLU A 94 5.90 -12.42 -8.90
CA GLU A 94 6.92 -13.10 -8.11
C GLU A 94 8.20 -12.25 -7.98
N GLN A 95 8.58 -11.54 -9.03
CA GLN A 95 9.73 -10.64 -8.98
C GLN A 95 9.44 -9.38 -8.17
N ILE A 96 8.21 -8.87 -8.21
CA ILE A 96 7.80 -7.74 -7.35
C ILE A 96 7.89 -8.15 -5.89
N ASN A 97 7.35 -9.33 -5.55
CA ASN A 97 7.38 -9.88 -4.20
C ASN A 97 8.83 -10.03 -3.71
N GLN A 98 9.72 -10.54 -4.58
CA GLN A 98 11.13 -10.70 -4.28
C GLN A 98 11.83 -9.36 -4.02
N VAL A 99 11.56 -8.32 -4.81
CA VAL A 99 12.09 -6.97 -4.58
C VAL A 99 11.68 -6.43 -3.22
N LEU A 100 10.41 -6.60 -2.82
CA LEU A 100 9.94 -6.16 -1.51
C LEU A 100 10.67 -6.89 -0.36
N LEU A 101 10.85 -8.20 -0.51
CA LEU A 101 11.56 -9.03 0.47
C LEU A 101 13.02 -8.58 0.61
N GLU A 102 13.76 -8.49 -0.49
CA GLU A 102 15.19 -8.11 -0.48
C GLU A 102 15.43 -6.74 0.15
N GLU A 103 14.60 -5.75 -0.20
CA GLU A 103 14.71 -4.42 0.38
C GLU A 103 14.41 -4.41 1.89
N ALA A 104 13.44 -5.21 2.33
CA ALA A 104 13.13 -5.34 3.75
C ALA A 104 14.20 -6.13 4.53
N GLU A 105 14.75 -7.21 3.95
CA GLU A 105 15.86 -7.97 4.54
C GLU A 105 17.14 -7.16 4.65
N ALA A 106 17.30 -6.15 3.78
CA ALA A 106 18.38 -5.17 3.89
C ALA A 106 18.15 -4.14 5.01
N GLY A 107 17.08 -4.29 5.81
CA GLY A 107 16.78 -3.44 6.96
C GLY A 107 16.07 -2.13 6.63
N ARG A 108 15.55 -1.96 5.41
CA ARG A 108 14.97 -0.70 4.94
C ARG A 108 13.50 -0.56 5.26
N ARG A 109 13.04 0.67 5.38
CA ARG A 109 11.62 1.06 5.41
C ARG A 109 11.12 1.15 3.96
N VAL A 110 10.37 0.13 3.54
CA VAL A 110 9.88 -0.03 2.17
C VAL A 110 8.42 0.39 2.08
N VAL A 111 8.10 1.28 1.17
CA VAL A 111 6.72 1.61 0.80
C VAL A 111 6.42 1.01 -0.56
N ARG A 112 5.47 0.06 -0.60
CA ARG A 112 4.84 -0.42 -1.82
C ARG A 112 3.62 0.45 -2.10
N LEU A 113 3.76 1.39 -3.02
CA LEU A 113 2.71 2.32 -3.42
C LEU A 113 1.90 1.73 -4.58
N LYS A 114 0.59 1.57 -4.40
CA LYS A 114 -0.33 0.90 -5.33
C LYS A 114 -1.47 1.83 -5.72
N GLY A 115 -1.82 1.91 -7.00
CA GLY A 115 -3.00 2.65 -7.43
C GLY A 115 -4.28 2.15 -6.76
N GLY A 116 -5.20 3.03 -6.42
CA GLY A 116 -6.43 2.70 -5.70
C GLY A 116 -6.19 2.21 -4.28
N ASP A 117 -6.73 1.04 -3.96
CA ASP A 117 -6.57 0.33 -2.69
C ASP A 117 -5.71 -0.95 -2.89
N PRO A 118 -4.81 -1.31 -1.96
CA PRO A 118 -3.92 -2.46 -2.11
C PRO A 118 -4.65 -3.80 -2.18
N PHE A 119 -5.83 -3.92 -1.56
CA PHE A 119 -6.56 -5.19 -1.41
C PHE A 119 -7.77 -5.32 -2.32
N LEU A 120 -8.25 -4.22 -2.92
CA LEU A 120 -9.33 -4.30 -3.89
C LEU A 120 -8.75 -4.44 -5.30
N PHE A 121 -8.72 -5.66 -5.84
CA PHE A 121 -8.12 -6.02 -7.14
C PHE A 121 -6.65 -5.63 -7.29
N GLY A 122 -5.98 -5.34 -6.17
CA GLY A 122 -4.59 -4.86 -6.12
C GLY A 122 -3.55 -5.97 -5.92
N ARG A 123 -3.93 -7.23 -5.81
CA ARG A 123 -3.04 -8.39 -5.54
C ARG A 123 -2.18 -8.23 -4.27
N GLY A 124 -2.59 -7.37 -3.33
CA GLY A 124 -1.83 -7.12 -2.11
C GLY A 124 -1.65 -8.35 -1.23
N GLY A 125 -2.61 -9.29 -1.24
CA GLY A 125 -2.50 -10.56 -0.53
C GLY A 125 -1.28 -11.37 -1.00
N GLU A 126 -1.08 -11.49 -2.31
CA GLU A 126 0.05 -12.24 -2.89
C GLU A 126 1.42 -11.61 -2.51
N GLU A 127 1.48 -10.27 -2.38
CA GLU A 127 2.69 -9.57 -1.94
C GLU A 127 2.99 -9.84 -0.45
N LEU A 128 1.94 -10.03 0.37
CA LEU A 128 2.10 -10.29 1.81
C LEU A 128 2.45 -11.74 2.15
N GLU A 129 2.04 -12.71 1.34
CA GLU A 129 2.33 -14.13 1.60
C GLU A 129 3.83 -14.37 1.76
N LEU A 130 4.63 -13.92 0.81
CA LEU A 130 6.09 -14.06 0.85
C LEU A 130 6.71 -13.31 2.05
N LEU A 131 6.23 -12.10 2.35
CA LEU A 131 6.71 -11.33 3.50
C LEU A 131 6.40 -12.04 4.83
N ALA A 132 5.21 -12.63 4.95
CA ALA A 132 4.79 -13.39 6.13
C ALA A 132 5.63 -14.65 6.32
N GLU A 133 5.89 -15.42 5.26
CA GLU A 133 6.76 -16.60 5.27
C GLU A 133 8.16 -16.26 5.80
N HIS A 134 8.70 -15.09 5.41
CA HIS A 134 10.02 -14.61 5.84
C HIS A 134 9.98 -13.78 7.13
N LYS A 135 8.83 -13.71 7.80
CA LYS A 135 8.63 -12.97 9.07
C LYS A 135 9.01 -11.49 8.97
N ILE A 136 8.87 -10.91 7.78
CA ILE A 136 9.06 -9.47 7.56
C ILE A 136 7.85 -8.72 8.15
N PRO A 137 8.07 -7.74 9.04
CA PRO A 137 6.98 -6.90 9.52
C PRO A 137 6.34 -6.11 8.36
N PHE A 138 5.02 -6.12 8.28
CA PHE A 138 4.30 -5.33 7.29
C PHE A 138 3.08 -4.64 7.88
N GLU A 139 2.58 -3.66 7.14
CA GLU A 139 1.36 -2.92 7.49
C GLU A 139 0.64 -2.49 6.23
N ILE A 140 -0.69 -2.55 6.25
CA ILE A 140 -1.53 -2.09 5.15
C ILE A 140 -2.09 -0.71 5.48
N VAL A 141 -1.97 0.21 4.53
CA VAL A 141 -2.59 1.53 4.57
C VAL A 141 -3.62 1.58 3.44
N PRO A 142 -4.91 1.49 3.74
CA PRO A 142 -5.97 1.54 2.74
C PRO A 142 -5.91 2.80 1.88
N GLY A 143 -6.39 2.70 0.65
CA GLY A 143 -6.53 3.82 -0.27
C GLY A 143 -7.96 3.92 -0.81
N ILE A 144 -8.26 5.05 -1.45
CA ILE A 144 -9.56 5.24 -2.10
C ILE A 144 -9.55 4.54 -3.45
N THR A 145 -10.43 3.54 -3.61
CA THR A 145 -10.59 2.84 -4.88
C THR A 145 -11.33 3.68 -5.90
N SER A 146 -11.00 3.56 -7.20
CA SER A 146 -11.71 4.19 -8.31
C SER A 146 -13.18 3.77 -8.39
N ALA A 147 -13.51 2.56 -7.93
CA ALA A 147 -14.88 2.06 -7.88
C ALA A 147 -15.82 2.94 -7.03
N ILE A 148 -15.27 3.66 -6.05
CA ILE A 148 -16.00 4.62 -5.20
C ILE A 148 -15.74 6.05 -5.65
N ALA A 149 -14.49 6.40 -5.97
CA ALA A 149 -14.12 7.77 -6.25
C ALA A 149 -14.70 8.29 -7.58
N VAL A 150 -14.69 7.45 -8.63
CA VAL A 150 -15.18 7.88 -9.97
C VAL A 150 -16.68 8.22 -9.95
N PRO A 151 -17.57 7.36 -9.43
CA PRO A 151 -18.97 7.74 -9.28
C PRO A 151 -19.15 8.99 -8.41
N ALA A 152 -18.48 9.08 -7.28
CA ALA A 152 -18.60 10.21 -6.35
C ALA A 152 -18.23 11.54 -7.01
N TYR A 153 -17.15 11.59 -7.79
CA TYR A 153 -16.72 12.78 -8.53
C TYR A 153 -17.67 13.20 -9.65
N ASN A 154 -18.52 12.26 -10.11
CA ASN A 154 -19.57 12.54 -11.08
C ASN A 154 -20.96 12.76 -10.43
N GLY A 155 -21.02 12.90 -9.10
CA GLY A 155 -22.26 13.13 -8.37
C GLY A 155 -23.19 11.91 -8.35
N ILE A 156 -22.66 10.70 -8.57
CA ILE A 156 -23.40 9.44 -8.59
C ILE A 156 -23.16 8.70 -7.27
N PRO A 157 -24.14 8.64 -6.36
CA PRO A 157 -24.05 7.83 -5.16
C PRO A 157 -24.09 6.35 -5.53
N VAL A 158 -23.14 5.54 -5.03
CA VAL A 158 -23.11 4.09 -5.28
C VAL A 158 -24.11 3.32 -4.43
N THR A 159 -24.71 3.96 -3.42
CA THR A 159 -25.84 3.47 -2.62
C THR A 159 -26.87 4.57 -2.46
N HIS A 160 -28.15 4.20 -2.35
CA HIS A 160 -29.23 5.16 -2.08
C HIS A 160 -30.34 4.47 -1.29
N ARG A 161 -30.80 5.11 -0.20
CA ARG A 161 -31.80 4.51 0.70
C ARG A 161 -33.04 3.99 -0.02
N ASP A 162 -33.53 4.74 -0.99
CA ASP A 162 -34.78 4.42 -1.69
C ASP A 162 -34.61 3.56 -2.95
N PHE A 163 -33.35 3.38 -3.45
CA PHE A 163 -33.12 2.71 -4.74
C PHE A 163 -32.26 1.46 -4.64
N CYS A 164 -31.26 1.44 -3.75
CA CYS A 164 -30.39 0.27 -3.64
C CYS A 164 -29.78 0.12 -2.25
N SER A 165 -29.73 -1.11 -1.76
CA SER A 165 -29.16 -1.50 -0.46
C SER A 165 -27.83 -2.24 -0.58
N SER A 166 -27.37 -2.50 -1.82
CA SER A 166 -26.14 -3.26 -2.07
C SER A 166 -25.31 -2.63 -3.18
N VAL A 167 -24.00 -2.89 -3.17
CA VAL A 167 -23.05 -2.55 -4.23
C VAL A 167 -22.21 -3.76 -4.55
N HIS A 168 -22.10 -4.11 -5.83
CA HIS A 168 -21.26 -5.19 -6.32
C HIS A 168 -20.11 -4.59 -7.12
N ILE A 169 -18.88 -4.86 -6.69
CA ILE A 169 -17.68 -4.42 -7.39
C ILE A 169 -17.06 -5.63 -8.06
N ILE A 170 -16.99 -5.59 -9.39
CA ILE A 170 -16.58 -6.71 -10.21
C ILE A 170 -15.42 -6.24 -11.11
N THR A 171 -14.36 -7.06 -11.23
CA THR A 171 -13.29 -6.77 -12.18
C THR A 171 -13.63 -7.34 -13.55
N GLY A 172 -13.43 -6.50 -14.58
CA GLY A 172 -13.46 -6.96 -15.98
C GLY A 172 -12.11 -7.54 -16.45
N HIS A 173 -11.08 -7.48 -15.61
CA HIS A 173 -9.76 -8.03 -15.93
C HIS A 173 -9.71 -9.52 -15.60
N GLN A 174 -9.13 -10.29 -16.52
CA GLN A 174 -8.97 -11.74 -16.38
C GLN A 174 -7.55 -12.15 -16.68
N ARG A 175 -7.19 -13.36 -16.29
CA ARG A 175 -5.94 -13.97 -16.71
C ARG A 175 -5.96 -14.12 -18.24
N LYS A 176 -4.83 -13.86 -18.87
CA LYS A 176 -4.70 -13.92 -20.33
C LYS A 176 -5.13 -15.31 -20.82
N GLY A 177 -6.13 -15.37 -21.70
CA GLY A 177 -6.65 -16.60 -22.28
C GLY A 177 -7.82 -17.26 -21.56
N GLU A 178 -8.26 -16.70 -20.42
CA GLU A 178 -9.46 -17.19 -19.74
C GLU A 178 -10.70 -16.40 -20.18
N PRO A 179 -11.89 -17.04 -20.30
CA PRO A 179 -13.13 -16.36 -20.63
C PRO A 179 -13.62 -15.51 -19.45
N LEU A 180 -14.44 -14.49 -19.72
CA LEU A 180 -15.07 -13.66 -18.70
C LEU A 180 -15.99 -14.53 -17.82
N ASN A 181 -15.59 -14.77 -16.58
CA ASN A 181 -16.35 -15.59 -15.63
C ASN A 181 -17.25 -14.70 -14.75
N ILE A 182 -18.17 -13.96 -15.40
CA ILE A 182 -19.20 -13.15 -14.71
C ILE A 182 -20.57 -13.70 -15.10
N ASP A 183 -21.31 -14.17 -14.10
CA ASP A 183 -22.71 -14.57 -14.28
C ASP A 183 -23.61 -13.34 -14.21
N PHE A 184 -23.84 -12.69 -15.36
CA PHE A 184 -24.70 -11.51 -15.45
C PHE A 184 -26.16 -11.83 -15.09
N ASP A 185 -26.64 -13.05 -15.39
CA ASP A 185 -28.00 -13.45 -15.05
C ASP A 185 -28.20 -13.62 -13.55
N ALA A 186 -27.17 -14.07 -12.84
CA ALA A 186 -27.19 -14.08 -11.38
C ALA A 186 -27.18 -12.65 -10.82
N LEU A 187 -26.34 -11.74 -11.36
CA LEU A 187 -26.28 -10.36 -10.91
C LEU A 187 -27.60 -9.61 -11.04
N VAL A 188 -28.33 -9.81 -12.14
CA VAL A 188 -29.65 -9.18 -12.35
C VAL A 188 -30.69 -9.64 -11.29
N ARG A 189 -30.53 -10.83 -10.72
CA ARG A 189 -31.45 -11.36 -9.70
C ARG A 189 -31.13 -10.92 -8.27
N ILE A 190 -29.95 -10.33 -8.05
CA ILE A 190 -29.57 -9.81 -6.72
C ILE A 190 -30.26 -8.46 -6.51
N LYS A 191 -31.03 -8.34 -5.43
CA LYS A 191 -31.75 -7.12 -5.04
C LYS A 191 -30.96 -6.35 -3.99
#